data_2d48d55eb38248152772f00fbd0e9d26
#
_entry.id   2d48d55eb38248152772f00fbd0e9d26
#
_cell.length_a   1.000
_cell.length_b   1.000
_cell.length_c   1.000
_cell.angle_alpha   90.00
_cell.angle_beta   90.00
_cell.angle_gamma   90.00
#
_symmetry.space_group_name_H-M   'P 1'
#
loop_
_entity.id
_entity.type
_entity.pdbx_description
1 polymer ?
#
loop_
_entity_poly.entity_id
_entity_poly.type
_entity_poly.pdbx_seq_one_letter_code
_entity_poly.pdbx_strand_id
1 'polypeptide(L)'
;MKILLIGANGQLGCDLVAALRGHELVKTTHQTLDVVDFEQVRQTVRTCNPQVIINTSAFHKVDICETEVMASFQVNAYGVRNLALAARELDATLVHFSTDYVFEGDVPVPRTESDPTNPISAYGISKLAGEKMAGYLWPKSVVIRTCGLYGHAGSSGKGGNFVEMMLKKAANGDSIKVVDDQRLTPTSTRELARKVTELLSAGSLGLFHITANGDCSWFEFAREIFTIAGVKADLSPTTSAAFKSPARRPAYSVLDNARLRTLGLDDLKDWRNALQEYLQNRS
;
A
#
# COMPACT_ATOMS: atom_id res chain seq x y z
N MET A 1 12.86 2.45 19.83
CA MET A 1 13.68 2.06 18.65
C MET A 1 14.00 3.29 17.85
N LYS A 2 15.14 3.31 17.16
CA LYS A 2 15.45 4.30 16.13
C LYS A 2 14.99 3.77 14.77
N ILE A 3 14.16 4.53 14.09
CA ILE A 3 13.48 4.10 12.86
C ILE A 3 13.77 5.10 11.73
N LEU A 4 14.27 4.61 10.61
CA LEU A 4 14.36 5.38 9.36
C LEU A 4 13.06 5.16 8.57
N LEU A 5 12.23 6.18 8.45
CA LEU A 5 11.00 6.16 7.66
C LEU A 5 11.21 6.86 6.32
N ILE A 6 11.14 6.09 5.24
CA ILE A 6 11.30 6.55 3.86
C ILE A 6 9.93 6.81 3.25
N GLY A 7 9.76 7.97 2.62
CA GLY A 7 8.47 8.42 2.09
C GLY A 7 7.51 8.96 3.15
N ALA A 8 8.05 9.58 4.20
CA ALA A 8 7.30 10.07 5.36
C ALA A 8 6.19 11.09 5.05
N ASN A 9 6.25 11.76 3.89
CA ASN A 9 5.24 12.71 3.41
C ASN A 9 4.16 12.07 2.51
N GLY A 10 4.26 10.75 2.25
CA GLY A 10 3.25 10.01 1.51
C GLY A 10 2.03 9.64 2.37
N GLN A 11 0.97 9.14 1.73
CA GLN A 11 -0.30 8.80 2.39
C GLN A 11 -0.09 7.88 3.61
N LEU A 12 0.56 6.73 3.44
CA LEU A 12 0.89 5.81 4.53
C LEU A 12 1.99 6.38 5.45
N GLY A 13 2.96 7.11 4.87
CA GLY A 13 4.06 7.71 5.63
C GLY A 13 3.58 8.65 6.74
N CYS A 14 2.58 9.49 6.46
CA CYS A 14 2.00 10.41 7.45
C CYS A 14 1.35 9.66 8.62
N ASP A 15 0.59 8.60 8.34
CA ASP A 15 -0.05 7.79 9.39
C ASP A 15 0.98 6.98 10.20
N LEU A 16 2.06 6.50 9.56
CA LEU A 16 3.19 5.88 10.25
C LEU A 16 3.92 6.86 11.18
N VAL A 17 4.11 8.13 10.75
CA VAL A 17 4.66 9.17 11.64
C VAL A 17 3.80 9.33 12.89
N ALA A 18 2.47 9.29 12.74
CA ALA A 18 1.55 9.39 13.86
C ALA A 18 1.57 8.14 14.76
N ALA A 19 1.57 6.94 14.16
CA ALA A 19 1.54 5.68 14.89
C ALA A 19 2.84 5.38 15.65
N LEU A 20 3.99 5.88 15.16
CA LEU A 20 5.31 5.62 15.70
C LEU A 20 5.84 6.72 16.63
N ARG A 21 4.98 7.60 17.17
CA ARG A 21 5.38 8.75 18.03
C ARG A 21 6.20 8.38 19.24
N GLY A 22 6.11 7.14 19.73
CA GLY A 22 6.91 6.62 20.84
C GLY A 22 8.35 6.23 20.48
N HIS A 23 8.79 6.43 19.23
CA HIS A 23 10.09 6.03 18.72
C HIS A 23 10.90 7.24 18.21
N GLU A 24 12.23 7.08 18.13
CA GLU A 24 13.10 8.05 17.46
C GLU A 24 12.95 7.91 15.94
N LEU A 25 12.28 8.86 15.28
CA LEU A 25 12.03 8.83 13.85
C LEU A 25 12.98 9.74 13.08
N VAL A 26 13.75 9.15 12.16
CA VAL A 26 14.42 9.86 11.07
C VAL A 26 13.53 9.74 9.83
N LYS A 27 13.05 10.89 9.35
CA LYS A 27 12.07 10.97 8.25
C LYS A 27 12.76 11.43 6.96
N THR A 28 12.54 10.69 5.87
CA THR A 28 13.00 11.10 4.54
C THR A 28 11.85 11.17 3.55
N THR A 29 12.05 11.96 2.52
CA THR A 29 11.14 12.11 1.37
C THR A 29 11.94 11.82 0.10
N HIS A 30 11.27 11.74 -1.06
CA HIS A 30 11.98 11.57 -2.33
C HIS A 30 13.01 12.69 -2.61
N GLN A 31 12.80 13.88 -2.09
CA GLN A 31 13.73 15.01 -2.24
C GLN A 31 15.01 14.86 -1.41
N THR A 32 14.94 14.10 -0.30
CA THR A 32 16.06 13.96 0.65
C THR A 32 16.73 12.58 0.59
N LEU A 33 16.08 11.59 -0.01
CA LEU A 33 16.61 10.25 -0.24
C LEU A 33 15.98 9.63 -1.48
N ASP A 34 16.78 9.43 -2.52
CA ASP A 34 16.42 8.60 -3.66
C ASP A 34 16.81 7.14 -3.38
N VAL A 35 15.83 6.25 -3.28
CA VAL A 35 16.08 4.83 -3.02
C VAL A 35 16.80 4.12 -4.17
N VAL A 36 16.82 4.71 -5.38
CA VAL A 36 17.52 4.16 -6.54
C VAL A 36 19.03 4.43 -6.45
N ASP A 37 19.44 5.49 -5.79
CA ASP A 37 20.86 5.80 -5.54
C ASP A 37 21.38 4.99 -4.33
N PHE A 38 22.15 3.93 -4.64
CA PHE A 38 22.65 3.03 -3.59
C PHE A 38 23.62 3.71 -2.62
N GLU A 39 24.49 4.60 -3.10
CA GLU A 39 25.44 5.27 -2.20
C GLU A 39 24.74 6.25 -1.27
N GLN A 40 23.74 6.97 -1.78
CA GLN A 40 22.91 7.84 -0.95
C GLN A 40 22.12 7.03 0.12
N VAL A 41 21.54 5.89 -0.27
CA VAL A 41 20.87 4.96 0.66
C VAL A 41 21.85 4.50 1.74
N ARG A 42 23.01 4.00 1.35
CA ARG A 42 24.02 3.44 2.24
C ARG A 42 24.56 4.50 3.22
N GLN A 43 24.85 5.69 2.74
CA GLN A 43 25.30 6.79 3.58
C GLN A 43 24.23 7.21 4.57
N THR A 44 22.99 7.38 4.12
CA THR A 44 21.86 7.75 4.98
C THR A 44 21.63 6.71 6.08
N VAL A 45 21.60 5.43 5.72
CA VAL A 45 21.39 4.32 6.68
C VAL A 45 22.54 4.24 7.69
N ARG A 46 23.80 4.38 7.25
CA ARG A 46 24.98 4.38 8.15
C ARG A 46 24.96 5.58 9.10
N THR A 47 24.68 6.78 8.61
CA THR A 47 24.62 8.00 9.43
C THR A 47 23.47 7.93 10.44
N CYS A 48 22.31 7.43 10.00
CA CYS A 48 21.15 7.26 10.85
C CYS A 48 21.34 6.15 11.88
N ASN A 49 22.03 5.07 11.53
CA ASN A 49 22.20 3.85 12.32
C ASN A 49 20.86 3.33 12.91
N PRO A 50 19.84 3.06 12.08
CA PRO A 50 18.52 2.68 12.53
C PRO A 50 18.45 1.20 12.94
N GLN A 51 17.55 0.87 13.87
CA GLN A 51 17.19 -0.52 14.19
C GLN A 51 16.13 -1.07 13.19
N VAL A 52 15.35 -0.15 12.60
CA VAL A 52 14.28 -0.48 11.63
C VAL A 52 14.31 0.52 10.49
N ILE A 53 14.20 0.02 9.27
CA ILE A 53 13.99 0.82 8.05
C ILE A 53 12.58 0.51 7.54
N ILE A 54 11.73 1.53 7.43
CA ILE A 54 10.38 1.40 6.87
C ILE A 54 10.34 2.09 5.52
N ASN A 55 10.13 1.31 4.46
CA ASN A 55 10.10 1.80 3.09
C ASN A 55 8.66 1.91 2.57
N THR A 56 8.14 3.14 2.49
CA THR A 56 6.84 3.44 1.85
C THR A 56 7.00 4.00 0.43
N SER A 57 8.24 4.11 -0.09
CA SER A 57 8.45 4.57 -1.45
C SER A 57 7.95 3.55 -2.48
N ALA A 58 7.31 4.04 -3.52
CA ALA A 58 6.86 3.23 -4.64
C ALA A 58 6.60 4.06 -5.90
N PHE A 59 6.88 3.50 -7.05
CA PHE A 59 6.34 3.96 -8.31
C PHE A 59 4.93 3.32 -8.46
N HIS A 60 3.89 4.05 -8.07
CA HIS A 60 2.55 3.50 -7.81
C HIS A 60 1.47 3.87 -8.85
N LYS A 61 1.84 4.60 -9.91
CA LYS A 61 0.92 4.96 -11.00
C LYS A 61 0.77 3.77 -11.96
N VAL A 62 -0.17 2.88 -11.64
CA VAL A 62 -0.33 1.57 -12.27
C VAL A 62 -0.33 1.65 -13.80
N ASP A 63 -1.10 2.57 -14.39
CA ASP A 63 -1.19 2.72 -15.85
C ASP A 63 0.12 3.25 -16.47
N ILE A 64 0.83 4.12 -15.76
CA ILE A 64 2.13 4.65 -16.22
C ILE A 64 3.22 3.58 -16.14
N CYS A 65 3.10 2.60 -15.25
CA CYS A 65 4.05 1.48 -15.20
C CYS A 65 4.08 0.69 -16.51
N GLU A 66 2.99 0.66 -17.29
CA GLU A 66 2.97 -0.05 -18.59
C GLU A 66 3.85 0.63 -19.64
N THR A 67 4.06 1.93 -19.56
CA THR A 67 4.94 2.70 -20.47
C THR A 67 6.30 2.98 -19.86
N GLU A 68 6.36 3.20 -18.54
CA GLU A 68 7.59 3.51 -17.80
C GLU A 68 8.10 2.29 -17.01
N VAL A 69 8.18 1.14 -17.70
CA VAL A 69 8.53 -0.16 -17.07
C VAL A 69 9.86 -0.06 -16.32
N MET A 70 10.91 0.48 -16.94
CA MET A 70 12.25 0.60 -16.32
C MET A 70 12.21 1.47 -15.07
N ALA A 71 11.52 2.63 -15.11
CA ALA A 71 11.38 3.50 -13.95
C ALA A 71 10.63 2.81 -12.79
N SER A 72 9.61 2.03 -13.11
CA SER A 72 8.87 1.25 -12.10
C SER A 72 9.76 0.19 -11.44
N PHE A 73 10.60 -0.53 -12.19
CA PHE A 73 11.55 -1.50 -11.65
C PHE A 73 12.68 -0.84 -10.86
N GLN A 74 13.18 0.31 -11.28
CA GLN A 74 14.22 1.05 -10.54
C GLN A 74 13.75 1.36 -9.12
N VAL A 75 12.52 1.86 -8.94
CA VAL A 75 12.00 2.20 -7.62
C VAL A 75 11.51 0.94 -6.88
N ASN A 76 10.65 0.13 -7.53
CA ASN A 76 9.92 -0.94 -6.86
C ASN A 76 10.73 -2.21 -6.62
N ALA A 77 11.83 -2.42 -7.35
CA ALA A 77 12.71 -3.58 -7.21
C ALA A 77 14.12 -3.19 -6.80
N TYR A 78 14.83 -2.37 -7.59
CA TYR A 78 16.23 -2.01 -7.30
C TYR A 78 16.34 -1.11 -6.06
N GLY A 79 15.41 -0.18 -5.85
CA GLY A 79 15.34 0.60 -4.62
C GLY A 79 15.19 -0.28 -3.39
N VAL A 80 14.34 -1.31 -3.47
CA VAL A 80 14.17 -2.29 -2.38
C VAL A 80 15.44 -3.12 -2.17
N ARG A 81 16.12 -3.56 -3.26
CA ARG A 81 17.43 -4.20 -3.20
C ARG A 81 18.43 -3.35 -2.43
N ASN A 82 18.53 -2.08 -2.76
CA ASN A 82 19.47 -1.15 -2.12
C ASN A 82 19.21 -1.04 -0.62
N LEU A 83 17.94 -0.93 -0.23
CA LEU A 83 17.54 -0.88 1.18
C LEU A 83 17.82 -2.19 1.91
N ALA A 84 17.57 -3.34 1.28
CA ALA A 84 17.86 -4.65 1.86
C ALA A 84 19.36 -4.85 2.13
N LEU A 85 20.21 -4.43 1.18
CA LEU A 85 21.67 -4.49 1.35
C LEU A 85 22.15 -3.57 2.48
N ALA A 86 21.64 -2.34 2.54
CA ALA A 86 21.99 -1.38 3.59
C ALA A 86 21.46 -1.84 4.97
N ALA A 87 20.25 -2.40 5.05
CA ALA A 87 19.69 -2.97 6.27
C ALA A 87 20.55 -4.13 6.80
N ARG A 88 20.99 -5.00 5.90
CA ARG A 88 21.90 -6.13 6.24
C ARG A 88 23.22 -5.67 6.82
N GLU A 89 23.82 -4.58 6.33
CA GLU A 89 25.07 -4.04 6.85
C GLU A 89 25.00 -3.66 8.35
N LEU A 90 23.81 -3.25 8.82
CA LEU A 90 23.60 -2.81 10.21
C LEU A 90 22.73 -3.75 11.06
N ASP A 91 22.41 -4.92 10.53
CA ASP A 91 21.47 -5.86 11.16
C ASP A 91 20.08 -5.22 11.47
N ALA A 92 19.67 -4.23 10.69
CA ALA A 92 18.39 -3.53 10.87
C ALA A 92 17.23 -4.32 10.25
N THR A 93 16.03 -4.28 10.85
CA THR A 93 14.83 -4.85 10.24
C THR A 93 14.36 -3.98 9.07
N LEU A 94 14.08 -4.59 7.91
CA LEU A 94 13.49 -3.90 6.76
C LEU A 94 11.98 -4.18 6.69
N VAL A 95 11.16 -3.13 6.68
CA VAL A 95 9.71 -3.22 6.39
C VAL A 95 9.46 -2.66 4.99
N HIS A 96 8.85 -3.47 4.12
CA HIS A 96 8.53 -3.09 2.75
C HIS A 96 7.07 -3.36 2.41
N PHE A 97 6.40 -2.40 1.76
CA PHE A 97 5.01 -2.53 1.33
C PHE A 97 4.92 -2.99 -0.12
N SER A 98 4.15 -4.02 -0.33
CA SER A 98 3.78 -4.59 -1.62
C SER A 98 2.28 -4.41 -1.88
N THR A 99 1.70 -5.20 -2.76
CA THR A 99 0.36 -5.02 -3.31
C THR A 99 -0.35 -6.35 -3.55
N ASP A 100 -1.67 -6.31 -3.55
CA ASP A 100 -2.58 -7.35 -4.04
C ASP A 100 -2.38 -7.67 -5.54
N TYR A 101 -1.85 -6.72 -6.34
CA TYR A 101 -1.60 -6.90 -7.79
C TYR A 101 -0.48 -7.91 -8.10
N VAL A 102 0.11 -8.53 -7.10
CA VAL A 102 0.99 -9.70 -7.31
C VAL A 102 0.23 -10.96 -7.68
N PHE A 103 -1.10 -10.95 -7.56
CA PHE A 103 -1.99 -12.04 -7.94
C PHE A 103 -2.72 -11.72 -9.25
N GLU A 104 -3.09 -12.77 -10.00
CA GLU A 104 -3.81 -12.68 -11.28
C GLU A 104 -5.27 -12.22 -11.09
N GLY A 105 -5.92 -12.71 -10.03
CA GLY A 105 -7.31 -12.37 -9.71
C GLY A 105 -8.34 -13.01 -10.62
N ASP A 106 -8.03 -14.16 -11.16
CA ASP A 106 -8.86 -14.99 -12.05
C ASP A 106 -9.91 -15.83 -11.32
N VAL A 107 -9.69 -16.07 -10.03
CA VAL A 107 -10.59 -16.87 -9.18
C VAL A 107 -11.11 -16.00 -8.03
N PRO A 108 -12.44 -16.00 -7.76
CA PRO A 108 -13.08 -15.20 -6.72
C PRO A 108 -12.92 -15.83 -5.32
N VAL A 109 -11.67 -16.07 -4.92
CA VAL A 109 -11.29 -16.61 -3.61
C VAL A 109 -10.20 -15.72 -3.02
N PRO A 110 -10.35 -15.28 -1.75
CA PRO A 110 -9.33 -14.49 -1.07
C PRO A 110 -7.98 -15.21 -1.06
N ARG A 111 -6.91 -14.51 -1.40
CA ARG A 111 -5.56 -15.07 -1.47
C ARG A 111 -4.83 -14.95 -0.14
N THR A 112 -4.23 -16.05 0.30
CA THR A 112 -3.35 -16.12 1.47
C THR A 112 -1.90 -15.80 1.10
N GLU A 113 -1.04 -15.61 2.12
CA GLU A 113 0.40 -15.37 1.91
C GLU A 113 1.12 -16.56 1.26
N SER A 114 0.58 -17.76 1.36
CA SER A 114 1.14 -19.00 0.78
C SER A 114 0.72 -19.26 -0.67
N ASP A 115 -0.29 -18.53 -1.18
CA ASP A 115 -0.77 -18.74 -2.55
C ASP A 115 0.27 -18.29 -3.58
N PRO A 116 0.35 -18.98 -4.73
CA PRO A 116 1.27 -18.63 -5.80
C PRO A 116 0.92 -17.26 -6.39
N THR A 117 1.93 -16.46 -6.66
CA THR A 117 1.80 -15.15 -7.30
C THR A 117 1.87 -15.28 -8.81
N ASN A 118 1.01 -14.53 -9.52
CA ASN A 118 1.02 -14.41 -10.98
C ASN A 118 0.54 -13.02 -11.42
N PRO A 119 1.40 -11.97 -11.31
CA PRO A 119 1.01 -10.60 -11.64
C PRO A 119 0.75 -10.42 -13.13
N ILE A 120 -0.29 -9.65 -13.48
CA ILE A 120 -0.74 -9.41 -14.85
C ILE A 120 -0.51 -7.98 -15.35
N SER A 121 0.29 -7.19 -14.63
CA SER A 121 0.66 -5.81 -14.98
C SER A 121 2.12 -5.53 -14.66
N ALA A 122 2.72 -4.56 -15.36
CA ALA A 122 4.09 -4.12 -15.09
C ALA A 122 4.27 -3.65 -13.63
N TYR A 123 3.27 -2.97 -13.07
CA TYR A 123 3.25 -2.60 -11.66
C TYR A 123 3.35 -3.82 -10.75
N GLY A 124 2.46 -4.80 -10.92
CA GLY A 124 2.45 -6.02 -10.09
C GLY A 124 3.77 -6.79 -10.19
N ILE A 125 4.32 -6.93 -11.41
CA ILE A 125 5.61 -7.60 -11.64
C ILE A 125 6.74 -6.86 -10.92
N SER A 126 6.81 -5.53 -11.04
CA SER A 126 7.85 -4.73 -10.39
C SER A 126 7.78 -4.80 -8.85
N LYS A 127 6.56 -4.81 -8.28
CA LYS A 127 6.36 -4.96 -6.83
C LYS A 127 6.73 -6.35 -6.35
N LEU A 128 6.36 -7.41 -7.08
CA LEU A 128 6.77 -8.78 -6.77
C LEU A 128 8.30 -8.95 -6.81
N ALA A 129 8.97 -8.33 -7.79
CA ALA A 129 10.43 -8.33 -7.85
C ALA A 129 11.03 -7.71 -6.57
N GLY A 130 10.46 -6.61 -6.06
CA GLY A 130 10.86 -6.00 -4.79
C GLY A 130 10.67 -6.93 -3.58
N GLU A 131 9.55 -7.66 -3.49
CA GLU A 131 9.34 -8.68 -2.45
C GLU A 131 10.45 -9.73 -2.45
N LYS A 132 10.76 -10.26 -3.65
CA LYS A 132 11.81 -11.27 -3.81
C LYS A 132 13.18 -10.73 -3.46
N MET A 133 13.51 -9.48 -3.84
CA MET A 133 14.76 -8.82 -3.46
C MET A 133 14.88 -8.66 -1.94
N ALA A 134 13.83 -8.20 -1.26
CA ALA A 134 13.84 -8.05 0.19
C ALA A 134 14.12 -9.38 0.89
N GLY A 135 13.32 -10.42 0.62
CA GLY A 135 13.44 -11.71 1.30
C GLY A 135 14.73 -12.48 0.97
N TYR A 136 15.19 -12.41 -0.30
CA TYR A 136 16.40 -13.10 -0.73
C TYR A 136 17.69 -12.47 -0.16
N LEU A 137 17.77 -11.13 -0.18
CA LEU A 137 18.99 -10.42 0.24
C LEU A 137 19.07 -10.22 1.76
N TRP A 138 17.92 -10.10 2.41
CA TRP A 138 17.86 -9.86 3.85
C TRP A 138 16.64 -10.52 4.51
N PRO A 139 16.77 -11.75 5.04
CA PRO A 139 15.64 -12.45 5.68
C PRO A 139 15.05 -11.73 6.90
N LYS A 140 15.79 -10.79 7.53
CA LYS A 140 15.26 -9.93 8.61
C LYS A 140 14.39 -8.81 8.02
N SER A 141 13.46 -9.20 7.16
CA SER A 141 12.51 -8.31 6.47
C SER A 141 11.07 -8.67 6.81
N VAL A 142 10.22 -7.64 6.85
CA VAL A 142 8.76 -7.73 6.90
C VAL A 142 8.25 -7.20 5.56
N VAL A 143 7.64 -8.05 4.76
CA VAL A 143 6.98 -7.67 3.51
C VAL A 143 5.48 -7.66 3.75
N ILE A 144 4.81 -6.56 3.41
CA ILE A 144 3.39 -6.37 3.65
C ILE A 144 2.68 -6.16 2.31
N ARG A 145 1.82 -7.09 1.91
CA ARG A 145 0.88 -6.90 0.81
C ARG A 145 -0.38 -6.25 1.35
N THR A 146 -0.85 -5.23 0.66
CA THR A 146 -2.06 -4.48 1.03
C THR A 146 -2.82 -4.06 -0.21
N CYS A 147 -4.03 -3.55 -0.05
CA CYS A 147 -4.95 -3.26 -1.15
C CYS A 147 -5.71 -1.95 -0.91
N GLY A 148 -6.00 -1.21 -2.00
CA GLY A 148 -6.97 -0.11 -2.00
C GLY A 148 -6.75 0.98 -0.96
N LEU A 149 -5.50 1.41 -0.72
CA LEU A 149 -5.15 2.33 0.36
C LEU A 149 -5.80 3.71 0.22
N TYR A 150 -6.35 4.20 1.33
CA TYR A 150 -6.82 5.58 1.49
C TYR A 150 -6.43 6.14 2.87
N GLY A 151 -6.14 7.45 2.93
CA GLY A 151 -5.72 8.16 4.14
C GLY A 151 -5.76 9.68 3.96
N HIS A 152 -5.74 10.43 5.06
CA HIS A 152 -5.97 11.88 5.05
C HIS A 152 -4.90 12.69 4.30
N ALA A 153 -3.65 12.26 4.33
CA ALA A 153 -2.57 12.97 3.63
C ALA A 153 -2.68 12.91 2.10
N GLY A 154 -3.58 12.07 1.58
CA GLY A 154 -3.73 11.85 0.15
C GLY A 154 -2.52 11.15 -0.49
N SER A 155 -2.66 10.76 -1.76
CA SER A 155 -1.58 10.15 -2.53
C SER A 155 -0.82 11.23 -3.30
N SER A 156 0.45 11.44 -2.98
CA SER A 156 1.31 12.38 -3.70
C SER A 156 1.36 12.03 -5.19
N GLY A 157 1.15 13.04 -6.05
CA GLY A 157 1.16 12.86 -7.51
C GLY A 157 -0.13 12.30 -8.13
N LYS A 158 -1.19 11.99 -7.34
CA LYS A 158 -2.51 11.57 -7.83
C LYS A 158 -3.64 12.56 -7.50
N GLY A 159 -3.35 13.67 -6.82
CA GLY A 159 -4.37 14.66 -6.43
C GLY A 159 -5.31 14.18 -5.33
N GLY A 160 -4.89 13.22 -4.50
CA GLY A 160 -5.67 12.62 -3.43
C GLY A 160 -5.78 11.10 -3.55
N ASN A 161 -6.65 10.49 -2.75
CA ASN A 161 -7.02 9.07 -2.83
C ASN A 161 -8.39 8.90 -3.51
N PHE A 162 -8.83 7.65 -3.65
CA PHE A 162 -10.10 7.34 -4.32
C PHE A 162 -11.30 8.00 -3.61
N VAL A 163 -11.32 8.04 -2.27
CA VAL A 163 -12.41 8.65 -1.49
C VAL A 163 -12.51 10.14 -1.80
N GLU A 164 -11.38 10.87 -1.72
CA GLU A 164 -11.33 12.31 -2.00
C GLU A 164 -11.68 12.62 -3.46
N MET A 165 -11.23 11.78 -4.38
CA MET A 165 -11.56 11.93 -5.80
C MET A 165 -13.06 11.77 -6.06
N MET A 166 -13.73 10.80 -5.42
CA MET A 166 -15.17 10.61 -5.55
C MET A 166 -15.94 11.80 -4.99
N LEU A 167 -15.60 12.25 -3.78
CA LEU A 167 -16.27 13.39 -3.15
C LEU A 167 -16.08 14.68 -3.96
N LYS A 168 -14.89 14.91 -4.51
CA LYS A 168 -14.60 16.06 -5.38
C LYS A 168 -15.44 16.02 -6.66
N LYS A 169 -15.55 14.87 -7.32
CA LYS A 169 -16.37 14.71 -8.52
C LYS A 169 -17.85 14.98 -8.23
N ALA A 170 -18.37 14.45 -7.11
CA ALA A 170 -19.74 14.71 -6.71
C ALA A 170 -19.98 16.20 -6.42
N ALA A 171 -19.04 16.87 -5.73
CA ALA A 171 -19.14 18.31 -5.47
C ALA A 171 -19.12 19.16 -6.76
N ASN A 172 -18.46 18.69 -7.80
CA ASN A 172 -18.46 19.34 -9.12
C ASN A 172 -19.75 19.06 -9.95
N GLY A 173 -20.62 18.14 -9.50
CA GLY A 173 -21.79 17.70 -10.26
C GLY A 173 -21.45 16.79 -11.43
N ASP A 174 -20.27 16.14 -11.42
CA ASP A 174 -19.85 15.24 -12.50
C ASP A 174 -20.73 13.98 -12.54
N SER A 175 -21.01 13.48 -13.75
CA SER A 175 -21.53 12.11 -13.93
C SER A 175 -20.39 11.11 -13.72
N ILE A 176 -20.54 10.23 -12.71
CA ILE A 176 -19.47 9.37 -12.22
C ILE A 176 -19.73 7.91 -12.64
N LYS A 177 -18.85 7.36 -13.47
CA LYS A 177 -18.86 5.93 -13.81
C LYS A 177 -17.73 5.22 -13.09
N VAL A 178 -18.07 4.14 -12.36
CA VAL A 178 -17.09 3.36 -11.59
C VAL A 178 -17.24 1.88 -11.92
N VAL A 179 -16.11 1.18 -12.06
CA VAL A 179 -16.09 -0.26 -12.40
C VAL A 179 -16.70 -1.11 -11.28
N ASP A 180 -17.55 -2.06 -11.66
CA ASP A 180 -18.27 -2.96 -10.74
C ASP A 180 -17.80 -4.42 -10.86
N ASP A 181 -16.94 -4.71 -11.82
CA ASP A 181 -16.37 -6.02 -12.12
C ASP A 181 -14.95 -6.23 -11.56
N GLN A 182 -14.51 -5.37 -10.64
CA GLN A 182 -13.25 -5.51 -9.89
C GLN A 182 -13.56 -5.48 -8.39
N ARG A 183 -13.23 -6.56 -7.67
CA ARG A 183 -13.41 -6.67 -6.22
C ARG A 183 -12.09 -6.57 -5.49
N LEU A 184 -12.10 -5.85 -4.38
CA LEU A 184 -10.93 -5.54 -3.55
C LEU A 184 -11.34 -5.34 -2.10
N THR A 185 -10.35 -5.16 -1.21
CA THR A 185 -10.58 -4.71 0.17
C THR A 185 -10.00 -3.31 0.37
N PRO A 186 -10.81 -2.22 0.38
CA PRO A 186 -10.30 -0.89 0.70
C PRO A 186 -9.75 -0.83 2.11
N THR A 187 -8.51 -0.34 2.26
CA THR A 187 -7.80 -0.37 3.54
C THR A 187 -7.35 1.03 3.97
N SER A 188 -7.72 1.42 5.18
CA SER A 188 -7.26 2.66 5.80
C SER A 188 -5.78 2.60 6.13
N THR A 189 -5.01 3.63 5.71
CA THR A 189 -3.59 3.74 6.07
C THR A 189 -3.35 3.89 7.56
N ARG A 190 -4.32 4.42 8.31
CA ARG A 190 -4.28 4.50 9.77
C ARG A 190 -4.31 3.10 10.41
N GLU A 191 -5.22 2.22 9.96
CA GLU A 191 -5.29 0.83 10.43
C GLU A 191 -4.03 0.04 10.04
N LEU A 192 -3.55 0.23 8.81
CA LEU A 192 -2.31 -0.38 8.35
C LEU A 192 -1.10 0.08 9.20
N ALA A 193 -0.97 1.36 9.49
CA ALA A 193 0.11 1.90 10.32
C ALA A 193 0.08 1.34 11.75
N ARG A 194 -1.12 1.18 12.35
CA ARG A 194 -1.31 0.52 13.64
C ARG A 194 -0.77 -0.91 13.61
N LYS A 195 -1.14 -1.69 12.60
CA LYS A 195 -0.67 -3.08 12.45
C LYS A 195 0.83 -3.20 12.23
N VAL A 196 1.43 -2.28 11.48
CA VAL A 196 2.90 -2.22 11.35
C VAL A 196 3.57 -2.07 12.72
N THR A 197 3.04 -1.19 13.58
CA THR A 197 3.57 -0.98 14.92
C THR A 197 3.47 -2.24 15.78
N GLU A 198 2.36 -2.96 15.70
CA GLU A 198 2.14 -4.21 16.42
C GLU A 198 3.09 -5.33 15.93
N LEU A 199 3.27 -5.49 14.62
CA LEU A 199 4.22 -6.45 14.04
C LEU A 199 5.66 -6.17 14.47
N LEU A 200 6.07 -4.90 14.49
CA LEU A 200 7.39 -4.49 14.97
C LEU A 200 7.56 -4.81 16.46
N SER A 201 6.54 -4.56 17.28
CA SER A 201 6.57 -4.85 18.72
C SER A 201 6.62 -6.35 19.00
N ALA A 202 5.99 -7.17 18.15
CA ALA A 202 6.02 -8.63 18.23
C ALA A 202 7.30 -9.25 17.65
N GLY A 203 8.21 -8.45 17.07
CA GLY A 203 9.42 -8.95 16.40
C GLY A 203 9.13 -9.87 15.19
N SER A 204 7.96 -9.71 14.57
CA SER A 204 7.51 -10.56 13.47
C SER A 204 8.31 -10.30 12.19
N LEU A 205 8.65 -11.37 11.46
CA LEU A 205 9.39 -11.30 10.19
C LEU A 205 8.66 -12.11 9.09
N GLY A 206 8.99 -11.79 7.84
CA GLY A 206 8.48 -12.50 6.66
C GLY A 206 7.33 -11.77 5.97
N LEU A 207 6.50 -12.53 5.22
CA LEU A 207 5.43 -11.98 4.39
C LEU A 207 4.11 -11.96 5.16
N PHE A 208 3.38 -10.84 5.08
CA PHE A 208 2.05 -10.65 5.67
C PHE A 208 1.09 -10.02 4.67
N HIS A 209 -0.16 -10.42 4.71
CA HIS A 209 -1.27 -9.65 4.17
C HIS A 209 -1.85 -8.78 5.27
N ILE A 210 -2.06 -7.50 4.98
CA ILE A 210 -2.72 -6.55 5.90
C ILE A 210 -3.72 -5.73 5.12
N THR A 211 -4.99 -6.12 5.19
CA THR A 211 -6.13 -5.41 4.62
C THR A 211 -7.24 -5.32 5.67
N ALA A 212 -8.18 -4.42 5.49
CA ALA A 212 -9.42 -4.43 6.26
C ALA A 212 -10.17 -5.76 6.09
N ASN A 213 -11.22 -6.01 6.85
CA ASN A 213 -12.10 -7.16 6.67
C ASN A 213 -13.22 -6.85 5.68
N GLY A 214 -13.75 -7.90 5.02
CA GLY A 214 -14.75 -7.79 3.98
C GLY A 214 -14.17 -7.37 2.63
N ASP A 215 -15.02 -7.28 1.63
CA ASP A 215 -14.66 -6.87 0.28
C ASP A 215 -15.81 -6.13 -0.41
N CYS A 216 -15.50 -5.41 -1.47
CA CYS A 216 -16.48 -4.73 -2.31
C CYS A 216 -15.93 -4.49 -3.71
N SER A 217 -16.80 -4.13 -4.67
CA SER A 217 -16.36 -3.55 -5.91
C SER A 217 -15.97 -2.07 -5.73
N TRP A 218 -15.25 -1.49 -6.70
CA TRP A 218 -15.00 -0.06 -6.69
C TRP A 218 -16.29 0.76 -6.75
N PHE A 219 -17.31 0.27 -7.48
CA PHE A 219 -18.63 0.91 -7.53
C PHE A 219 -19.34 0.85 -6.16
N GLU A 220 -19.33 -0.30 -5.50
CA GLU A 220 -19.89 -0.45 -4.15
C GLU A 220 -19.15 0.45 -3.15
N PHE A 221 -17.83 0.57 -3.26
CA PHE A 221 -17.03 1.47 -2.42
C PHE A 221 -17.41 2.93 -2.66
N ALA A 222 -17.55 3.37 -3.93
CA ALA A 222 -17.98 4.72 -4.25
C ALA A 222 -19.38 5.03 -3.71
N ARG A 223 -20.31 4.08 -3.85
CA ARG A 223 -21.68 4.21 -3.32
C ARG A 223 -21.68 4.39 -1.80
N GLU A 224 -20.88 3.60 -1.10
CA GLU A 224 -20.77 3.69 0.37
C GLU A 224 -20.13 5.02 0.81
N ILE A 225 -19.12 5.53 0.11
CA ILE A 225 -18.55 6.86 0.35
C ILE A 225 -19.64 7.93 0.34
N PHE A 226 -20.49 7.94 -0.70
CA PHE A 226 -21.56 8.92 -0.82
C PHE A 226 -22.65 8.75 0.23
N THR A 227 -22.99 7.50 0.56
CA THR A 227 -23.98 7.17 1.61
C THR A 227 -23.53 7.71 2.97
N ILE A 228 -22.30 7.39 3.39
CA ILE A 228 -21.78 7.82 4.70
C ILE A 228 -21.55 9.33 4.74
N ALA A 229 -21.08 9.93 3.64
CA ALA A 229 -20.87 11.38 3.55
C ALA A 229 -22.17 12.19 3.42
N GLY A 230 -23.33 11.55 3.21
CA GLY A 230 -24.61 12.23 2.98
C GLY A 230 -24.64 13.03 1.67
N VAL A 231 -23.85 12.66 0.67
CA VAL A 231 -23.70 13.37 -0.60
C VAL A 231 -24.54 12.68 -1.69
N LYS A 232 -25.35 13.46 -2.41
CA LYS A 232 -26.01 12.97 -3.63
C LYS A 232 -25.03 13.06 -4.80
N ALA A 233 -24.88 11.96 -5.54
CA ALA A 233 -24.00 11.89 -6.70
C ALA A 233 -24.71 11.16 -7.87
N ASP A 234 -24.45 11.58 -9.10
CA ASP A 234 -24.81 10.85 -10.30
C ASP A 234 -23.82 9.72 -10.54
N LEU A 235 -24.04 8.59 -9.83
CA LEU A 235 -23.16 7.42 -9.83
C LEU A 235 -23.78 6.27 -10.62
N SER A 236 -23.06 5.71 -11.56
CA SER A 236 -23.46 4.54 -12.33
C SER A 236 -22.33 3.50 -12.44
N PRO A 237 -22.66 2.19 -12.50
CA PRO A 237 -21.66 1.16 -12.71
C PRO A 237 -21.16 1.14 -14.14
N THR A 238 -19.92 0.65 -14.32
CA THR A 238 -19.33 0.34 -15.62
C THR A 238 -18.50 -0.93 -15.53
N THR A 239 -17.97 -1.41 -16.65
CA THR A 239 -17.05 -2.56 -16.67
C THR A 239 -15.62 -2.14 -16.98
N SER A 240 -14.66 -2.96 -16.58
CA SER A 240 -13.25 -2.79 -16.92
C SER A 240 -13.02 -2.68 -18.42
N ALA A 241 -13.76 -3.48 -19.22
CA ALA A 241 -13.69 -3.45 -20.68
C ALA A 241 -14.12 -2.11 -21.26
N ALA A 242 -15.16 -1.48 -20.70
CA ALA A 242 -15.64 -0.16 -21.13
C ALA A 242 -14.71 0.98 -20.67
N PHE A 243 -14.02 0.82 -19.52
CA PHE A 243 -13.12 1.82 -18.96
C PHE A 243 -11.79 1.95 -19.72
N LYS A 244 -11.37 0.91 -20.46
CA LYS A 244 -10.18 0.87 -21.34
C LYS A 244 -8.89 1.36 -20.66
N SER A 245 -8.60 0.86 -19.46
CA SER A 245 -7.35 1.18 -18.77
C SER A 245 -6.14 0.56 -19.48
N PRO A 246 -4.98 1.26 -19.59
CA PRO A 246 -3.76 0.71 -20.15
C PRO A 246 -3.28 -0.54 -19.41
N ALA A 247 -3.28 -0.52 -18.08
CA ALA A 247 -2.88 -1.65 -17.27
C ALA A 247 -4.03 -2.64 -17.06
N ARG A 248 -3.73 -3.93 -17.18
CA ARG A 248 -4.63 -5.00 -16.73
C ARG A 248 -4.72 -4.99 -15.21
N ARG A 249 -5.94 -5.12 -14.69
CA ARG A 249 -6.20 -5.19 -13.25
C ARG A 249 -6.85 -6.52 -12.90
N PRO A 250 -6.49 -7.13 -11.75
CA PRO A 250 -7.18 -8.31 -11.24
C PRO A 250 -8.68 -8.05 -11.10
N ALA A 251 -9.51 -9.00 -11.56
CA ALA A 251 -10.96 -8.93 -11.33
C ALA A 251 -11.31 -9.18 -9.86
N TYR A 252 -10.48 -9.97 -9.17
CA TYR A 252 -10.63 -10.27 -7.76
C TYR A 252 -9.27 -10.18 -7.06
N SER A 253 -9.05 -9.15 -6.26
CA SER A 253 -7.77 -8.90 -5.58
C SER A 253 -7.86 -8.90 -4.05
N VAL A 254 -8.88 -9.57 -3.52
CA VAL A 254 -9.10 -9.70 -2.08
C VAL A 254 -8.01 -10.56 -1.45
N LEU A 255 -7.41 -10.04 -0.38
CA LEU A 255 -6.39 -10.74 0.40
C LEU A 255 -6.99 -11.31 1.69
N ASP A 256 -6.48 -12.46 2.10
CA ASP A 256 -6.76 -13.08 3.38
C ASP A 256 -5.57 -12.84 4.33
N ASN A 257 -5.81 -12.25 5.49
CA ASN A 257 -4.80 -11.96 6.54
C ASN A 257 -4.43 -13.21 7.35
N ALA A 258 -4.18 -14.36 6.69
CA ALA A 258 -4.05 -15.66 7.35
C ALA A 258 -2.92 -15.69 8.40
N ARG A 259 -1.78 -15.06 8.11
CA ARG A 259 -0.67 -14.98 9.07
C ARG A 259 -0.95 -14.07 10.25
N LEU A 260 -1.67 -12.95 10.06
CA LEU A 260 -2.10 -12.11 11.19
C LEU A 260 -3.02 -12.90 12.14
N ARG A 261 -3.95 -13.71 11.59
CA ARG A 261 -4.81 -14.57 12.42
C ARG A 261 -4.01 -15.59 13.21
N THR A 262 -3.00 -16.21 12.62
CA THR A 262 -2.13 -17.18 13.34
C THR A 262 -1.40 -16.53 14.52
N LEU A 263 -1.09 -15.24 14.43
CA LEU A 263 -0.45 -14.48 15.50
C LEU A 263 -1.44 -13.87 16.51
N GLY A 264 -2.77 -14.03 16.28
CA GLY A 264 -3.80 -13.36 17.10
C GLY A 264 -3.85 -11.85 16.91
N LEU A 265 -3.37 -11.35 15.76
CA LEU A 265 -3.26 -9.92 15.45
C LEU A 265 -4.28 -9.44 14.39
N ASP A 266 -5.20 -10.29 13.93
CA ASP A 266 -6.20 -9.92 12.91
C ASP A 266 -7.46 -9.35 13.57
N ASP A 267 -7.34 -8.15 14.10
CA ASP A 267 -8.43 -7.34 14.67
C ASP A 267 -8.75 -6.12 13.79
N LEU A 268 -8.41 -6.21 12.51
CA LEU A 268 -8.71 -5.15 11.55
C LEU A 268 -10.22 -4.97 11.38
N LYS A 269 -10.66 -3.73 11.25
CA LYS A 269 -12.08 -3.41 11.08
C LYS A 269 -12.61 -3.87 9.73
N ASP A 270 -13.92 -4.09 9.66
CA ASP A 270 -14.62 -4.12 8.37
C ASP A 270 -14.36 -2.80 7.62
N TRP A 271 -14.21 -2.87 6.31
CA TRP A 271 -13.86 -1.72 5.48
C TRP A 271 -14.87 -0.56 5.57
N ARG A 272 -16.16 -0.86 5.82
CA ARG A 272 -17.19 0.17 6.01
C ARG A 272 -16.99 0.95 7.30
N ASN A 273 -16.65 0.24 8.38
CA ASN A 273 -16.40 0.86 9.68
C ASN A 273 -15.13 1.74 9.62
N ALA A 274 -14.08 1.25 8.94
CA ALA A 274 -12.85 2.02 8.72
C ALA A 274 -13.10 3.26 7.84
N LEU A 275 -13.95 3.14 6.81
CA LEU A 275 -14.36 4.27 5.96
C LEU A 275 -15.19 5.28 6.74
N GLN A 276 -16.12 4.84 7.58
CA GLN A 276 -16.93 5.72 8.42
C GLN A 276 -16.05 6.57 9.35
N GLU A 277 -15.08 5.94 10.02
CA GLU A 277 -14.12 6.67 10.87
C GLU A 277 -13.28 7.67 10.06
N TYR A 278 -12.83 7.27 8.87
CA TYR A 278 -12.09 8.16 7.98
C TYR A 278 -12.90 9.40 7.64
N LEU A 279 -14.16 9.24 7.23
CA LEU A 279 -15.03 10.36 6.84
C LEU A 279 -15.43 11.25 8.03
N GLN A 280 -15.59 10.68 9.22
CA GLN A 280 -15.87 11.46 10.45
C GLN A 280 -14.69 12.31 10.92
N ASN A 281 -13.46 11.84 10.68
CA ASN A 281 -12.23 12.55 11.07
C ASN A 281 -11.63 13.39 9.92
N ARG A 282 -12.38 13.57 8.85
CA ARG A 282 -11.99 14.40 7.72
C ARG A 282 -12.09 15.87 8.11
N SER A 283 -10.99 16.60 8.09
CA SER A 283 -10.89 18.06 8.34
C SER A 283 -11.18 18.86 7.07
#